data_fc6c9bfb748369306cef542953177e70
#
_entry.id   fc6c9bfb748369306cef542953177e70
#
_cell.length_a   1.000
_cell.length_b   1.000
_cell.length_c   1.000
_cell.angle_alpha   90.00
_cell.angle_beta   90.00
_cell.angle_gamma   90.00
#
_symmetry.space_group_name_H-M   'P 1'
#
loop_
_entity.id
_entity.type
_entity.pdbx_description
1 polymer ?
#
loop_
_entity_poly.entity_id
_entity_poly.type
_entity_poly.pdbx_seq_one_letter_code
_entity_poly.pdbx_strand_id
1 'polypeptide(L)'
;LYLLFLLIGIFSILLIYFLNYELISNYRIPKLGYINDINFEYLFSKMNIYKQASASQPIFLNINNIYEFFYKSPLKLFYFTYAPFPWEIGSIKHFFGFIDSTILLFLSLIIIINFNKIFFKKEIVFVLLLILPIYFTYSVFGSNFGTNMRHRIKFFHVFLFLSSFGIVPIVLYAENYFKK
;
A
#
# COMPACT_ATOMS: atom_id res chain seq x y z
N LEU A 1 0.96 -21.09 16.40
CA LEU A 1 1.30 -19.79 15.83
C LEU A 1 2.47 -19.88 14.86
N TYR A 2 3.64 -20.44 15.29
CA TYR A 2 4.84 -20.58 14.44
C TYR A 2 4.60 -21.43 13.17
N LEU A 3 3.87 -22.52 13.28
CA LEU A 3 3.51 -23.39 12.14
C LEU A 3 2.68 -22.61 11.09
N LEU A 4 1.79 -21.74 11.54
CA LEU A 4 0.97 -20.89 10.68
C LEU A 4 1.82 -19.87 9.92
N PHE A 5 2.77 -19.23 10.59
CA PHE A 5 3.73 -18.31 9.93
C PHE A 5 4.58 -19.01 8.89
N LEU A 6 5.01 -20.23 9.18
CA LEU A 6 5.80 -21.04 8.26
C LEU A 6 4.96 -21.43 7.03
N LEU A 7 3.71 -21.82 7.22
CA LEU A 7 2.78 -22.13 6.13
C LEU A 7 2.48 -20.91 5.26
N ILE A 8 2.28 -19.72 5.87
CA ILE A 8 2.05 -18.46 5.14
C ILE A 8 3.32 -18.08 4.34
N GLY A 9 4.50 -18.25 4.93
CA GLY A 9 5.76 -18.00 4.24
C GLY A 9 5.93 -18.93 3.03
N ILE A 10 5.70 -20.22 3.19
CA ILE A 10 5.76 -21.21 2.12
C ILE A 10 4.70 -20.89 1.04
N PHE A 11 3.47 -20.58 1.44
CA PHE A 11 2.39 -20.23 0.50
C PHE A 11 2.72 -18.96 -0.29
N SER A 12 3.29 -17.94 0.36
CA SER A 12 3.71 -16.72 -0.31
C SER A 12 4.82 -16.96 -1.34
N ILE A 13 5.79 -17.81 -1.00
CA ILE A 13 6.88 -18.21 -1.91
C ILE A 13 6.32 -19.02 -3.09
N LEU A 14 5.42 -19.98 -2.83
CA LEU A 14 4.77 -20.77 -3.87
C LEU A 14 3.88 -19.90 -4.76
N LEU A 15 3.15 -18.94 -4.20
CA LEU A 15 2.32 -18.01 -4.96
C LEU A 15 3.18 -17.12 -5.88
N ILE A 16 4.30 -16.60 -5.37
CA ILE A 16 5.26 -15.82 -6.16
C ILE A 16 5.85 -16.70 -7.28
N TYR A 17 6.20 -17.94 -6.98
CA TYR A 17 6.71 -18.88 -7.97
C TYR A 17 5.67 -19.19 -9.04
N PHE A 18 4.42 -19.47 -8.64
CA PHE A 18 3.31 -19.78 -9.56
C PHE A 18 2.93 -18.59 -10.43
N LEU A 19 2.80 -17.38 -9.83
CA LEU A 19 2.53 -16.15 -10.58
C LEU A 19 3.66 -15.80 -11.55
N ASN A 20 4.91 -16.03 -11.18
CA ASN A 20 6.02 -15.87 -12.11
C ASN A 20 5.97 -16.90 -13.26
N TYR A 21 5.60 -18.15 -12.98
CA TYR A 21 5.51 -19.18 -14.00
C TYR A 21 4.40 -18.88 -15.02
N GLU A 22 3.20 -18.50 -14.58
CA GLU A 22 2.09 -18.17 -15.47
C GLU A 22 2.30 -16.85 -16.23
N LEU A 23 2.81 -15.82 -15.58
CA LEU A 23 3.13 -14.55 -16.22
C LEU A 23 4.25 -14.67 -17.26
N ILE A 24 5.22 -15.56 -17.04
CA ILE A 24 6.32 -15.81 -17.97
C ILE A 24 5.84 -16.62 -19.18
N SER A 25 4.89 -17.53 -19.02
CA SER A 25 4.41 -18.39 -20.10
C SER A 25 3.43 -17.69 -21.06
N ASN A 26 2.59 -16.77 -20.57
CA ASN A 26 1.49 -16.20 -21.32
C ASN A 26 1.71 -14.76 -21.84
N TYR A 27 2.62 -14.00 -21.24
CA TYR A 27 2.99 -12.70 -21.75
C TYR A 27 4.41 -12.73 -22.31
N ARG A 28 4.62 -12.15 -23.52
CA ARG A 28 5.95 -11.88 -24.09
C ARG A 28 6.72 -10.87 -23.23
N ILE A 29 6.96 -11.22 -21.98
CA ILE A 29 7.93 -10.52 -21.15
C ILE A 29 9.28 -10.87 -21.77
N PRO A 30 10.10 -9.88 -22.18
CA PRO A 30 11.45 -10.14 -22.64
C PRO A 30 12.08 -11.07 -21.63
N LYS A 31 12.59 -12.23 -22.13
CA LYS A 31 13.12 -13.34 -21.33
C LYS A 31 13.76 -12.83 -20.05
N LEU A 32 13.07 -12.99 -18.91
CA LEU A 32 13.75 -12.97 -17.63
C LEU A 32 14.76 -14.11 -17.74
N GLY A 33 16.00 -13.76 -18.00
CA GLY A 33 17.10 -14.70 -17.86
C GLY A 33 16.94 -15.38 -16.50
N TYR A 34 17.33 -16.61 -16.43
CA TYR A 34 17.24 -17.47 -15.25
C TYR A 34 17.31 -16.68 -13.93
N ILE A 35 16.60 -17.13 -12.91
CA ILE A 35 16.49 -16.51 -11.55
C ILE A 35 17.86 -16.06 -10.97
N ASN A 36 18.96 -16.58 -11.48
CA ASN A 36 20.33 -16.17 -11.15
C ASN A 36 20.68 -14.75 -11.61
N ASP A 37 19.90 -14.15 -12.53
CA ASP A 37 20.11 -12.81 -13.08
C ASP A 37 19.01 -11.83 -12.63
N ILE A 38 18.48 -11.95 -11.42
CA ILE A 38 17.68 -10.86 -10.83
C ILE A 38 18.63 -9.68 -10.65
N ASN A 39 18.80 -8.92 -11.72
CA ASN A 39 19.54 -7.68 -11.68
C ASN A 39 18.68 -6.67 -10.90
N PHE A 40 19.11 -6.35 -9.68
CA PHE A 40 18.46 -5.32 -8.85
C PHE A 40 18.30 -4.00 -9.63
N GLU A 41 19.21 -3.69 -10.53
CA GLU A 41 19.12 -2.50 -11.40
C GLU A 41 17.86 -2.54 -12.28
N TYR A 42 17.51 -3.71 -12.82
CA TYR A 42 16.26 -3.88 -13.58
C TYR A 42 15.03 -3.63 -12.71
N LEU A 43 15.00 -4.16 -11.48
CA LEU A 43 13.90 -3.90 -10.54
C LEU A 43 13.79 -2.41 -10.21
N PHE A 44 14.90 -1.74 -9.93
CA PHE A 44 14.91 -0.31 -9.63
C PHE A 44 14.50 0.52 -10.85
N SER A 45 14.90 0.14 -12.05
CA SER A 45 14.45 0.81 -13.28
C SER A 45 12.93 0.70 -13.44
N LYS A 46 12.33 -0.45 -13.13
CA LYS A 46 10.87 -0.64 -13.16
C LYS A 46 10.15 0.19 -12.10
N MET A 47 10.71 0.34 -10.90
CA MET A 47 10.15 1.21 -9.86
C MET A 47 10.15 2.70 -10.25
N ASN A 48 10.91 3.08 -11.26
CA ASN A 48 11.11 4.47 -11.68
C ASN A 48 10.60 4.77 -13.11
N ILE A 49 9.86 3.87 -13.75
CA ILE A 49 9.47 3.95 -15.19
C ILE A 49 8.74 5.25 -15.57
N TYR A 50 7.93 5.82 -14.68
CA TYR A 50 7.06 6.96 -15.01
C TYR A 50 7.64 8.33 -14.62
N LYS A 51 8.97 8.49 -14.68
CA LYS A 51 9.66 9.75 -14.29
C LYS A 51 9.22 11.00 -15.08
N GLN A 52 8.66 10.83 -16.29
CA GLN A 52 8.34 11.92 -17.20
C GLN A 52 6.83 12.19 -17.35
N ALA A 53 5.97 11.43 -16.67
CA ALA A 53 4.53 11.66 -16.74
C ALA A 53 4.13 12.89 -15.91
N SER A 54 3.16 13.67 -16.40
CA SER A 54 2.63 14.86 -15.71
C SER A 54 2.07 14.59 -14.30
N ALA A 55 1.79 13.32 -14.00
CA ALA A 55 1.31 12.85 -12.70
C ALA A 55 2.34 11.96 -11.97
N SER A 56 3.64 12.12 -12.29
CA SER A 56 4.71 11.37 -11.63
C SER A 56 4.89 11.81 -10.18
N GLN A 57 5.32 10.87 -9.35
CA GLN A 57 5.75 11.18 -7.98
C GLN A 57 7.02 12.04 -8.00
N PRO A 58 7.30 12.78 -6.91
CA PRO A 58 8.52 13.57 -6.77
C PRO A 58 9.79 12.74 -6.99
N ILE A 59 10.78 13.33 -7.66
CA ILE A 59 12.03 12.66 -8.07
C ILE A 59 12.81 12.10 -6.86
N PHE A 60 12.73 12.75 -5.70
CA PHE A 60 13.43 12.30 -4.48
C PHE A 60 12.96 10.93 -3.98
N LEU A 61 11.78 10.46 -4.40
CA LEU A 61 11.26 9.12 -4.09
C LEU A 61 11.83 8.01 -4.98
N ASN A 62 12.60 8.35 -6.01
CA ASN A 62 13.21 7.35 -6.88
C ASN A 62 14.21 6.49 -6.10
N ILE A 63 14.15 5.19 -6.35
CA ILE A 63 15.02 4.17 -5.75
C ILE A 63 16.00 3.71 -6.82
N ASN A 64 17.30 3.94 -6.60
CA ASN A 64 18.34 3.59 -7.56
C ASN A 64 19.26 2.47 -7.07
N ASN A 65 19.25 2.20 -5.77
CA ASN A 65 20.08 1.15 -5.16
C ASN A 65 19.39 0.54 -3.92
N ILE A 66 19.96 -0.55 -3.42
CA ILE A 66 19.40 -1.31 -2.30
C ILE A 66 19.35 -0.48 -0.99
N TYR A 67 20.31 0.41 -0.76
CA TYR A 67 20.31 1.25 0.44
C TYR A 67 19.15 2.25 0.38
N GLU A 68 18.95 2.87 -0.79
CA GLU A 68 17.81 3.75 -1.03
C GLU A 68 16.47 3.03 -0.86
N PHE A 69 16.40 1.77 -1.24
CA PHE A 69 15.21 0.96 -1.06
C PHE A 69 14.78 0.94 0.42
N PHE A 70 15.69 0.68 1.35
CA PHE A 70 15.34 0.57 2.76
C PHE A 70 14.83 1.88 3.36
N TYR A 71 15.47 3.01 3.11
CA TYR A 71 15.05 4.27 3.73
C TYR A 71 13.98 5.03 2.93
N LYS A 72 13.87 4.82 1.61
CA LYS A 72 12.83 5.47 0.79
C LYS A 72 11.51 4.68 0.75
N SER A 73 11.51 3.37 1.00
CA SER A 73 10.28 2.57 0.99
C SER A 73 9.24 3.03 2.00
N PRO A 74 9.56 3.36 3.26
CA PRO A 74 8.58 3.94 4.18
C PRO A 74 8.03 5.28 3.69
N LEU A 75 8.86 6.11 3.07
CA LEU A 75 8.45 7.39 2.51
C LEU A 75 7.54 7.20 1.28
N LYS A 76 7.85 6.23 0.41
CA LYS A 76 6.97 5.83 -0.70
C LYS A 76 5.63 5.31 -0.19
N LEU A 77 5.62 4.53 0.88
CA LEU A 77 4.39 4.05 1.51
C LEU A 77 3.54 5.23 2.01
N PHE A 78 4.15 6.21 2.65
CA PHE A 78 3.48 7.43 3.10
C PHE A 78 2.90 8.21 1.90
N TYR A 79 3.68 8.43 0.85
CA TYR A 79 3.23 9.07 -0.38
C TYR A 79 2.13 8.27 -1.10
N PHE A 80 2.27 6.96 -1.17
CA PHE A 80 1.23 6.09 -1.74
C PHE A 80 -0.10 6.25 -1.01
N THR A 81 -0.07 6.38 0.32
CA THR A 81 -1.28 6.46 1.14
C THR A 81 -1.91 7.86 1.12
N TYR A 82 -1.11 8.93 1.19
CA TYR A 82 -1.61 10.27 1.49
C TYR A 82 -1.39 11.32 0.39
N ALA A 83 -0.66 11.02 -0.67
CA ALA A 83 -0.52 11.95 -1.79
C ALA A 83 -1.67 11.77 -2.82
N PRO A 84 -1.98 12.80 -3.63
CA PRO A 84 -1.29 14.08 -3.72
C PRO A 84 -1.60 15.00 -2.54
N PHE A 85 -0.62 15.81 -2.14
CA PHE A 85 -0.78 16.85 -1.14
C PHE A 85 -1.35 18.15 -1.74
N PRO A 86 -1.84 19.12 -0.92
CA PRO A 86 -2.43 20.36 -1.42
C PRO A 86 -1.54 21.14 -2.41
N TRP A 87 -0.22 21.09 -2.19
CA TRP A 87 0.77 21.78 -3.04
C TRP A 87 1.13 21.02 -4.32
N GLU A 88 0.65 19.78 -4.49
CA GLU A 88 0.85 18.95 -5.67
C GLU A 88 -0.35 18.96 -6.63
N ILE A 89 -1.39 19.74 -6.30
CA ILE A 89 -2.62 19.83 -7.08
C ILE A 89 -2.37 20.68 -8.33
N GLY A 90 -2.01 20.03 -9.43
CA GLY A 90 -1.85 20.66 -10.75
C GLY A 90 -2.99 20.42 -11.74
N SER A 91 -4.01 19.61 -11.35
CA SER A 91 -5.14 19.26 -12.21
C SER A 91 -6.37 18.85 -11.41
N ILE A 92 -7.53 18.86 -12.07
CA ILE A 92 -8.80 18.37 -11.47
C ILE A 92 -8.68 16.92 -10.97
N LYS A 93 -7.93 16.08 -11.69
CA LYS A 93 -7.69 14.68 -11.25
C LYS A 93 -6.90 14.61 -9.96
N HIS A 94 -5.91 15.48 -9.79
CA HIS A 94 -5.13 15.57 -8.53
C HIS A 94 -6.01 16.07 -7.39
N PHE A 95 -6.95 16.98 -7.65
CA PHE A 95 -7.89 17.45 -6.64
C PHE A 95 -8.78 16.31 -6.09
N PHE A 96 -9.35 15.46 -6.95
CA PHE A 96 -10.08 14.27 -6.50
C PHE A 96 -9.17 13.29 -5.73
N GLY A 97 -7.92 13.14 -6.16
CA GLY A 97 -6.94 12.34 -5.42
C GLY A 97 -6.63 12.91 -4.05
N PHE A 98 -6.59 14.22 -3.90
CA PHE A 98 -6.41 14.89 -2.62
C PHE A 98 -7.58 14.66 -1.67
N ILE A 99 -8.83 14.71 -2.16
CA ILE A 99 -10.01 14.38 -1.35
C ILE A 99 -9.92 12.94 -0.83
N ASP A 100 -9.63 11.98 -1.71
CA ASP A 100 -9.47 10.57 -1.36
C ASP A 100 -8.37 10.36 -0.32
N SER A 101 -7.19 11.00 -0.50
CA SER A 101 -6.09 10.90 0.45
C SER A 101 -6.41 11.54 1.81
N THR A 102 -7.19 12.62 1.82
CA THR A 102 -7.65 13.28 3.05
C THR A 102 -8.58 12.36 3.84
N ILE A 103 -9.51 11.66 3.17
CA ILE A 103 -10.38 10.67 3.83
C ILE A 103 -9.53 9.55 4.44
N LEU A 104 -8.56 9.01 3.70
CA LEU A 104 -7.67 7.98 4.23
C LEU A 104 -6.84 8.46 5.42
N LEU A 105 -6.41 9.72 5.43
CA LEU A 105 -5.71 10.32 6.57
C LEU A 105 -6.61 10.32 7.81
N PHE A 106 -7.87 10.75 7.69
CA PHE A 106 -8.82 10.72 8.81
C PHE A 106 -9.08 9.29 9.30
N LEU A 107 -9.29 8.32 8.41
CA LEU A 107 -9.46 6.93 8.77
C LEU A 107 -8.22 6.39 9.50
N SER A 108 -7.02 6.72 9.02
CA SER A 108 -5.75 6.34 9.65
C SER A 108 -5.59 6.92 11.05
N LEU A 109 -5.97 8.19 11.26
CA LEU A 109 -5.95 8.80 12.59
C LEU A 109 -6.88 8.07 13.55
N ILE A 110 -8.09 7.69 13.13
CA ILE A 110 -9.02 6.91 13.95
C ILE A 110 -8.41 5.55 14.30
N ILE A 111 -7.75 4.88 13.34
CA ILE A 111 -7.07 3.60 13.57
C ILE A 111 -5.94 3.77 14.60
N ILE A 112 -5.12 4.82 14.48
CA ILE A 112 -4.00 5.10 15.40
C ILE A 112 -4.52 5.36 16.80
N ILE A 113 -5.56 6.19 16.97
CA ILE A 113 -6.15 6.48 18.29
C ILE A 113 -6.70 5.21 18.95
N ASN A 114 -7.24 4.28 18.17
CA ASN A 114 -7.82 3.04 18.66
C ASN A 114 -6.89 1.83 18.47
N PHE A 115 -5.59 2.07 18.28
CA PHE A 115 -4.60 1.03 17.99
C PHE A 115 -4.71 -0.18 18.92
N ASN A 116 -4.76 0.04 20.23
CA ASN A 116 -4.85 -1.04 21.21
C ASN A 116 -6.08 -1.92 21.04
N LYS A 117 -7.27 -1.33 20.74
CA LYS A 117 -8.50 -2.09 20.54
C LYS A 117 -8.46 -2.98 19.28
N ILE A 118 -7.69 -2.54 18.27
CA ILE A 118 -7.61 -3.19 16.96
C ILE A 118 -6.57 -4.30 17.01
N PHE A 119 -5.35 -3.98 17.43
CA PHE A 119 -4.19 -4.88 17.30
C PHE A 119 -4.10 -5.97 18.38
N PHE A 120 -4.92 -5.90 19.45
CA PHE A 120 -5.05 -7.03 20.37
C PHE A 120 -5.95 -8.17 19.86
N LYS A 121 -6.69 -7.98 18.76
CA LYS A 121 -7.51 -9.02 18.13
C LYS A 121 -6.67 -9.83 17.16
N LYS A 122 -6.45 -11.11 17.46
CA LYS A 122 -5.60 -12.02 16.67
C LYS A 122 -6.07 -12.17 15.22
N GLU A 123 -7.38 -12.13 15.00
CA GLU A 123 -8.02 -12.22 13.69
C GLU A 123 -7.65 -11.02 12.82
N ILE A 124 -7.65 -9.83 13.40
CA ILE A 124 -7.27 -8.60 12.68
C ILE A 124 -5.80 -8.61 12.33
N VAL A 125 -4.94 -8.98 13.29
CA VAL A 125 -3.49 -9.09 13.05
C VAL A 125 -3.20 -10.07 11.92
N PHE A 126 -3.90 -11.21 11.88
CA PHE A 126 -3.76 -12.19 10.80
C PHE A 126 -4.11 -11.59 9.43
N VAL A 127 -5.25 -10.91 9.33
CA VAL A 127 -5.68 -10.24 8.07
C VAL A 127 -4.67 -9.18 7.65
N LEU A 128 -4.17 -8.37 8.60
CA LEU A 128 -3.17 -7.35 8.32
C LEU A 128 -1.86 -7.95 7.82
N LEU A 129 -1.41 -9.06 8.39
CA LEU A 129 -0.19 -9.76 7.93
C LEU A 129 -0.30 -10.25 6.47
N LEU A 130 -1.50 -10.55 5.99
CA LEU A 130 -1.73 -10.90 4.58
C LEU A 130 -1.79 -9.67 3.67
N ILE A 131 -2.41 -8.60 4.13
CA ILE A 131 -2.67 -7.41 3.31
C ILE A 131 -1.45 -6.47 3.24
N LEU A 132 -0.73 -6.28 4.36
CA LEU A 132 0.38 -5.34 4.43
C LEU A 132 1.50 -5.59 3.41
N PRO A 133 1.95 -6.83 3.15
CA PRO A 133 2.96 -7.09 2.12
C PRO A 133 2.49 -6.69 0.72
N ILE A 134 1.21 -6.94 0.40
CA ILE A 134 0.61 -6.58 -0.89
C ILE A 134 0.53 -5.03 -0.99
N TYR A 135 0.06 -4.38 0.06
CA TYR A 135 -0.03 -2.93 0.14
C TYR A 135 1.35 -2.27 -0.01
N PHE A 136 2.35 -2.82 0.68
CA PHE A 136 3.75 -2.39 0.59
C PHE A 136 4.29 -2.53 -0.84
N THR A 137 4.05 -3.67 -1.50
CA THR A 137 4.48 -3.90 -2.88
C THR A 137 3.90 -2.85 -3.82
N TYR A 138 2.59 -2.57 -3.75
CA TYR A 138 1.98 -1.52 -4.56
C TYR A 138 2.57 -0.13 -4.27
N SER A 139 2.91 0.15 -3.02
CA SER A 139 3.49 1.44 -2.64
C SER A 139 4.88 1.66 -3.20
N VAL A 140 5.71 0.61 -3.21
CA VAL A 140 7.11 0.69 -3.67
C VAL A 140 7.18 0.76 -5.20
N PHE A 141 6.36 -0.03 -5.90
CA PHE A 141 6.34 -0.05 -7.37
C PHE A 141 5.49 1.08 -7.98
N GLY A 142 4.65 1.74 -7.19
CA GLY A 142 3.89 2.90 -7.64
C GLY A 142 4.78 4.11 -7.84
N SER A 143 4.81 4.66 -9.07
CA SER A 143 5.59 5.85 -9.43
C SER A 143 4.74 6.98 -10.01
N ASN A 144 3.41 6.77 -10.14
CA ASN A 144 2.47 7.70 -10.70
C ASN A 144 1.24 7.85 -9.79
N PHE A 145 0.83 9.09 -9.51
CA PHE A 145 -0.33 9.37 -8.65
C PHE A 145 -1.62 8.70 -9.14
N GLY A 146 -1.90 8.74 -10.45
CA GLY A 146 -3.11 8.14 -11.01
C GLY A 146 -3.17 6.62 -10.83
N THR A 147 -2.04 5.94 -10.99
CA THR A 147 -1.91 4.50 -10.75
C THR A 147 -2.05 4.20 -9.25
N ASN A 148 -1.42 5.00 -8.40
CA ASN A 148 -1.49 4.84 -6.96
C ASN A 148 -2.92 4.99 -6.43
N MET A 149 -3.69 5.95 -6.92
CA MET A 149 -5.10 6.12 -6.56
C MET A 149 -5.92 4.87 -6.89
N ARG A 150 -5.73 4.29 -8.10
CA ARG A 150 -6.44 3.07 -8.50
C ARG A 150 -6.08 1.85 -7.64
N HIS A 151 -4.82 1.73 -7.22
CA HIS A 151 -4.39 0.64 -6.35
C HIS A 151 -4.84 0.86 -4.91
N ARG A 152 -4.76 2.08 -4.41
CA ARG A 152 -5.17 2.47 -3.05
C ARG A 152 -6.63 2.21 -2.78
N ILE A 153 -7.52 2.45 -3.75
CA ILE A 153 -8.96 2.22 -3.63
C ILE A 153 -9.31 0.77 -3.32
N LYS A 154 -8.46 -0.19 -3.75
CA LYS A 154 -8.63 -1.61 -3.44
C LYS A 154 -8.48 -1.91 -1.95
N PHE A 155 -7.73 -1.09 -1.24
CA PHE A 155 -7.46 -1.22 0.19
C PHE A 155 -8.36 -0.32 1.05
N PHE A 156 -9.15 0.55 0.42
CA PHE A 156 -10.02 1.49 1.13
C PHE A 156 -10.96 0.79 2.12
N HIS A 157 -11.50 -0.37 1.73
CA HIS A 157 -12.35 -1.18 2.61
C HIS A 157 -11.65 -1.66 3.88
N VAL A 158 -10.35 -1.90 3.81
CA VAL A 158 -9.54 -2.29 4.99
C VAL A 158 -9.46 -1.14 5.97
N PHE A 159 -9.20 0.08 5.49
CA PHE A 159 -9.19 1.28 6.33
C PHE A 159 -10.55 1.55 6.95
N LEU A 160 -11.65 1.42 6.19
CA LEU A 160 -13.02 1.55 6.70
C LEU A 160 -13.31 0.52 7.78
N PHE A 161 -12.99 -0.75 7.53
CA PHE A 161 -13.19 -1.83 8.49
C PHE A 161 -12.42 -1.58 9.79
N LEU A 162 -11.13 -1.24 9.70
CA LEU A 162 -10.31 -0.98 10.89
C LEU A 162 -10.78 0.25 11.65
N SER A 163 -11.15 1.34 10.96
CA SER A 163 -11.63 2.56 11.61
C SER A 163 -12.99 2.37 12.30
N SER A 164 -13.82 1.42 11.84
CA SER A 164 -15.12 1.12 12.46
C SER A 164 -15.01 0.75 13.93
N PHE A 165 -13.92 0.11 14.35
CA PHE A 165 -13.66 -0.20 15.75
C PHE A 165 -13.49 1.04 16.65
N GLY A 166 -13.13 2.18 16.05
CA GLY A 166 -13.05 3.46 16.75
C GLY A 166 -14.32 4.30 16.62
N ILE A 167 -14.96 4.28 15.45
CA ILE A 167 -16.14 5.10 15.14
C ILE A 167 -17.36 4.61 15.94
N VAL A 168 -17.62 3.31 15.97
CA VAL A 168 -18.81 2.72 16.63
C VAL A 168 -18.95 3.16 18.10
N PRO A 169 -17.92 3.08 18.95
CA PRO A 169 -18.02 3.57 20.32
C PRO A 169 -18.33 5.06 20.44
N ILE A 170 -17.80 5.87 19.52
CA ILE A 170 -18.04 7.33 19.50
C ILE A 170 -19.51 7.62 19.17
N VAL A 171 -20.05 6.94 18.16
CA VAL A 171 -21.45 7.11 17.75
C VAL A 171 -22.40 6.69 18.87
N LEU A 172 -22.16 5.54 19.49
CA LEU A 172 -22.97 5.05 20.62
C LEU A 172 -22.90 6.01 21.82
N TYR A 173 -21.74 6.58 22.12
CA TYR A 173 -21.60 7.57 23.17
C TYR A 173 -22.42 8.83 22.86
N ALA A 174 -22.30 9.37 21.65
CA ALA A 174 -23.06 10.54 21.20
C ALA A 174 -24.59 10.28 21.27
N GLU A 175 -25.04 9.15 20.78
CA GLU A 175 -26.46 8.78 20.82
C GLU A 175 -27.02 8.75 22.26
N ASN A 176 -26.27 8.19 23.20
CA ASN A 176 -26.65 8.15 24.61
C ASN A 176 -26.63 9.54 25.26
N TYR A 177 -25.77 10.43 24.80
CA TYR A 177 -25.72 11.81 25.31
C TYR A 177 -26.93 12.63 24.88
N PHE A 178 -27.40 12.49 23.63
CA PHE A 178 -28.55 13.22 23.10
C PHE A 178 -29.92 12.64 23.53
N LYS A 179 -29.96 11.41 24.10
CA LYS A 179 -31.18 10.81 24.65
C LYS A 179 -31.45 11.20 26.12
N LYS A 180 -30.53 11.89 26.75
CA LYS A 180 -30.70 12.47 28.10
C LYS A 180 -31.17 13.92 28.01
#